data_95f0f0923fb4f8a27b86b8a1338d5ada
#
_entry.id   95f0f0923fb4f8a27b86b8a1338d5ada
#
_cell.length_a   1.000
_cell.length_b   1.000
_cell.length_c   1.000
_cell.angle_alpha   90.00
_cell.angle_beta   90.00
_cell.angle_gamma   90.00
#
_symmetry.space_group_name_H-M   'P 1'
#
loop_
_entity.id
_entity.type
_entity.pdbx_description
1 polymer ?
#
loop_
_entity_poly.entity_id
_entity_poly.type
_entity_poly.pdbx_seq_one_letter_code
_entity_poly.pdbx_strand_id
1 'polypeptide(L)'
;MKEFSMSFRSGLLALAISAAALPALADETPKHGGMFTYMIPADAPPSLDAHRETTYATVHATAPFYSVLIRINPANPSSPIDYVCDLCAEMPKPTDDGKTWTFKIRDGVKWHDGSPLTAADVAKTWQELVHPDKGVLSAREPYFIMIDTVDAPDASTVVFKLKFATSAFLPALADPFAYIYKKEILERDPHWYEKNVMGSGPFIFKDLQIGQSITGVRNPNYYMPGLPYLDGFTGIFTPKQAVEIDAIRSDRAAMEFRGMPPSARDQLVKELGDKITVQTGDWNCVNMITPNHGKKPFDDPRVRRALMLAIDQWHGAPALAKIANVRTVGGIVYPDSPLAATKEELEKIAGYWPDIEKSRAEARRLLKEAGAEGLTFELLNRNVDQPYKYIATWVIDEWSKIGVKATQKVLPTGPFFDGLRNNNFDVTVDFNCQGLVNPALDVGKLLPHSVYSENYGNYEDQKDIDLYQKMLHETDPAKQRLAMREYETYVLDTQAHTIMMPWWERIVPMRSYVKGWKISPSHYVNQDLATIWLDK
;
A
#
# COMPACT_ATOMS: atom_id res chain seq x y z
N MET A 1 25.70 47.71 -76.35
CA MET A 1 24.69 46.66 -76.17
C MET A 1 25.37 45.32 -76.34
N LYS A 2 25.75 44.69 -75.29
CA LYS A 2 26.30 43.37 -75.30
C LYS A 2 25.71 42.66 -74.09
N GLU A 3 24.91 41.66 -74.39
CA GLU A 3 24.34 40.71 -73.39
C GLU A 3 25.46 39.85 -72.83
N PHE A 4 25.46 39.70 -71.52
CA PHE A 4 26.30 38.70 -70.80
C PHE A 4 25.39 37.61 -70.20
N SER A 5 25.44 36.45 -70.84
CA SER A 5 24.81 35.24 -70.34
C SER A 5 25.68 34.61 -69.27
N MET A 6 25.16 34.44 -68.09
CA MET A 6 25.85 33.73 -66.99
C MET A 6 25.13 32.39 -66.72
N SER A 7 25.77 31.29 -67.09
CA SER A 7 25.28 29.94 -66.87
C SER A 7 25.54 29.53 -65.43
N PHE A 8 24.46 29.24 -64.69
CA PHE A 8 24.54 28.59 -63.34
C PHE A 8 24.65 27.08 -63.53
N ARG A 9 25.75 26.51 -63.10
CA ARG A 9 25.91 25.08 -62.90
C ARG A 9 25.43 24.71 -61.50
N SER A 10 24.29 24.06 -61.38
CA SER A 10 23.75 23.46 -60.14
C SER A 10 24.50 22.19 -59.78
N GLY A 11 25.34 22.22 -58.77
CA GLY A 11 25.91 21.05 -58.16
C GLY A 11 24.97 20.50 -57.10
N LEU A 12 24.36 19.32 -57.32
CA LEU A 12 23.64 18.57 -56.28
C LEU A 12 24.64 17.90 -55.36
N LEU A 13 24.73 18.41 -54.12
CA LEU A 13 25.39 17.71 -53.03
C LEU A 13 24.37 16.72 -52.39
N ALA A 14 24.52 15.44 -52.65
CA ALA A 14 23.75 14.39 -51.98
C ALA A 14 24.29 14.22 -50.54
N LEU A 15 23.53 14.72 -49.55
CA LEU A 15 23.78 14.42 -48.14
C LEU A 15 23.29 13.00 -47.86
N ALA A 16 24.21 12.03 -47.69
CA ALA A 16 23.89 10.71 -47.18
C ALA A 16 23.62 10.81 -45.68
N ILE A 17 22.33 10.84 -45.30
CA ILE A 17 21.91 10.67 -43.89
C ILE A 17 22.09 9.21 -43.54
N SER A 18 23.18 8.86 -42.83
CA SER A 18 23.32 7.59 -42.17
C SER A 18 22.32 7.52 -41.01
N ALA A 19 21.18 6.89 -41.22
CA ALA A 19 20.29 6.51 -40.13
C ALA A 19 21.03 5.49 -39.25
N ALA A 20 21.58 5.92 -38.14
CA ALA A 20 22.00 5.03 -37.08
C ALA A 20 20.74 4.34 -36.55
N ALA A 21 20.54 3.07 -36.92
CA ALA A 21 19.54 2.23 -36.31
C ALA A 21 19.89 2.12 -34.81
N LEU A 22 19.12 2.79 -33.96
CA LEU A 22 19.09 2.47 -32.53
C LEU A 22 18.73 0.99 -32.43
N PRO A 23 19.47 0.18 -31.66
CA PRO A 23 19.07 -1.19 -31.41
C PRO A 23 17.68 -1.12 -30.77
N ALA A 24 16.67 -1.64 -31.45
CA ALA A 24 15.40 -1.97 -30.81
C ALA A 24 15.78 -2.92 -29.69
N LEU A 25 15.49 -2.53 -28.44
CA LEU A 25 15.49 -3.46 -27.31
C LEU A 25 14.52 -4.56 -27.71
N ALA A 26 15.05 -5.72 -28.12
CA ALA A 26 14.23 -6.88 -28.37
C ALA A 26 13.49 -7.16 -27.07
N ASP A 27 12.17 -7.21 -27.12
CA ASP A 27 11.37 -7.66 -25.98
C ASP A 27 11.88 -9.06 -25.60
N GLU A 28 12.42 -9.18 -24.37
CA GLU A 28 12.94 -10.45 -23.88
C GLU A 28 11.78 -11.45 -23.85
N THR A 29 11.94 -12.58 -24.52
CA THR A 29 10.91 -13.63 -24.53
C THR A 29 10.88 -14.32 -23.17
N PRO A 30 9.73 -14.34 -22.47
CA PRO A 30 9.62 -14.98 -21.17
C PRO A 30 9.97 -16.47 -21.22
N LYS A 31 10.77 -16.93 -20.26
CA LYS A 31 11.11 -18.34 -20.08
C LYS A 31 10.13 -19.00 -19.11
N HIS A 32 9.77 -20.24 -19.39
CA HIS A 32 8.97 -21.05 -18.48
C HIS A 32 9.85 -21.90 -17.57
N GLY A 33 9.40 -22.08 -16.33
CA GLY A 33 10.04 -22.96 -15.36
C GLY A 33 10.75 -22.21 -14.22
N GLY A 34 11.26 -22.99 -13.29
CA GLY A 34 12.02 -22.52 -12.12
C GLY A 34 11.15 -22.17 -10.91
N MET A 35 11.82 -22.20 -9.74
CA MET A 35 11.24 -21.81 -8.45
C MET A 35 11.69 -20.39 -8.10
N PHE A 36 10.74 -19.50 -7.83
CA PHE A 36 11.03 -18.13 -7.43
C PHE A 36 11.03 -18.01 -5.90
N THR A 37 12.16 -17.60 -5.33
CA THR A 37 12.27 -17.38 -3.88
C THR A 37 12.39 -15.90 -3.58
N TYR A 38 11.58 -15.39 -2.67
CA TYR A 38 11.59 -13.98 -2.23
C TYR A 38 11.45 -13.87 -0.71
N MET A 39 11.83 -12.71 -0.17
CA MET A 39 11.73 -12.42 1.25
C MET A 39 10.43 -11.70 1.56
N ILE A 40 9.84 -12.04 2.70
CA ILE A 40 8.71 -11.33 3.30
C ILE A 40 9.20 -10.78 4.65
N PRO A 41 9.35 -9.44 4.80
CA PRO A 41 9.95 -8.82 5.98
C PRO A 41 8.98 -8.79 7.18
N ALA A 42 8.54 -9.97 7.60
CA ALA A 42 7.67 -10.22 8.74
C ALA A 42 8.00 -11.59 9.35
N ASP A 43 7.59 -11.79 10.58
CA ASP A 43 7.70 -13.09 11.27
C ASP A 43 6.63 -14.09 10.79
N ALA A 44 5.41 -13.63 10.52
CA ALA A 44 4.32 -14.40 9.91
C ALA A 44 3.17 -13.44 9.51
N PRO A 45 2.21 -13.85 8.65
CA PRO A 45 0.95 -13.15 8.52
C PRO A 45 0.11 -13.30 9.81
N PRO A 46 -0.65 -12.28 10.23
CA PRO A 46 -1.57 -12.40 11.38
C PRO A 46 -2.68 -13.41 11.13
N SER A 47 -3.21 -13.42 9.92
CA SER A 47 -4.07 -14.46 9.36
C SER A 47 -3.85 -14.55 7.84
N LEU A 48 -4.43 -15.55 7.18
CA LEU A 48 -4.36 -15.72 5.72
C LEU A 48 -5.52 -15.01 4.99
N ASP A 49 -6.46 -14.42 5.74
CA ASP A 49 -7.63 -13.74 5.21
C ASP A 49 -7.33 -12.28 4.85
N ALA A 50 -7.30 -11.96 3.56
CA ALA A 50 -7.04 -10.61 3.09
C ALA A 50 -8.20 -9.62 3.35
N HIS A 51 -9.44 -10.10 3.52
CA HIS A 51 -10.56 -9.21 3.83
C HIS A 51 -10.46 -8.65 5.24
N ARG A 52 -9.93 -9.45 6.16
CA ARG A 52 -9.69 -9.11 7.56
C ARG A 52 -8.44 -8.27 7.78
N GLU A 53 -7.37 -8.54 7.01
CA GLU A 53 -6.05 -7.98 7.27
C GLU A 53 -5.72 -6.77 6.38
N THR A 54 -4.86 -5.86 6.91
CA THR A 54 -4.41 -4.66 6.21
C THR A 54 -2.90 -4.67 5.94
N THR A 55 -2.25 -5.82 6.15
CA THR A 55 -0.80 -5.93 6.14
C THR A 55 -0.24 -6.67 4.92
N TYR A 56 0.91 -6.18 4.45
CA TYR A 56 1.69 -6.86 3.40
C TYR A 56 2.10 -8.29 3.78
N ALA A 57 2.24 -8.61 5.07
CA ALA A 57 2.58 -9.96 5.50
C ALA A 57 1.55 -10.99 5.02
N THR A 58 0.25 -10.61 4.97
CA THR A 58 -0.81 -11.42 4.37
C THR A 58 -0.75 -11.40 2.84
N VAL A 59 -0.72 -10.23 2.20
CA VAL A 59 -0.78 -10.13 0.73
C VAL A 59 0.44 -10.76 0.06
N HIS A 60 1.65 -10.48 0.54
CA HIS A 60 2.87 -11.08 -0.04
C HIS A 60 2.95 -12.59 0.16
N ALA A 61 2.23 -13.11 1.16
CA ALA A 61 2.14 -14.55 1.38
C ALA A 61 1.05 -15.21 0.52
N THR A 62 -0.09 -14.54 0.35
CA THR A 62 -1.32 -15.21 -0.15
C THR A 62 -1.76 -14.78 -1.54
N ALA A 63 -1.40 -13.59 -2.02
CA ALA A 63 -1.84 -13.10 -3.34
C ALA A 63 -1.60 -14.08 -4.50
N PRO A 64 -0.52 -14.87 -4.54
CA PRO A 64 -0.31 -15.83 -5.62
C PRO A 64 -1.39 -16.92 -5.75
N PHE A 65 -2.19 -17.13 -4.70
CA PHE A 65 -3.25 -18.15 -4.70
C PHE A 65 -4.61 -17.64 -5.14
N TYR A 66 -4.79 -16.31 -5.20
CA TYR A 66 -6.10 -15.71 -5.40
C TYR A 66 -6.19 -14.90 -6.69
N SER A 67 -7.41 -14.65 -7.11
CA SER A 67 -7.78 -13.73 -8.18
C SER A 67 -8.65 -12.61 -7.60
N VAL A 68 -8.65 -11.47 -8.28
CA VAL A 68 -9.54 -10.33 -8.01
C VAL A 68 -10.44 -10.09 -9.22
N LEU A 69 -11.44 -9.22 -9.12
CA LEU A 69 -12.33 -8.96 -10.27
C LEU A 69 -11.61 -8.10 -11.34
N ILE A 70 -11.01 -7.00 -10.91
CA ILE A 70 -10.14 -6.12 -11.73
C ILE A 70 -8.88 -5.79 -10.94
N ARG A 71 -7.84 -5.36 -11.63
CA ARG A 71 -6.57 -4.93 -11.01
C ARG A 71 -5.89 -3.82 -11.79
N ILE A 72 -4.87 -3.21 -11.19
CA ILE A 72 -3.94 -2.33 -11.93
C ILE A 72 -3.18 -3.15 -12.97
N ASN A 73 -3.02 -2.57 -14.16
CA ASN A 73 -2.31 -3.18 -15.29
C ASN A 73 -0.85 -3.50 -14.90
N PRO A 74 -0.43 -4.78 -14.88
CA PRO A 74 0.95 -5.17 -14.55
C PRO A 74 2.00 -4.61 -15.52
N ALA A 75 1.61 -4.27 -16.74
CA ALA A 75 2.50 -3.63 -17.71
C ALA A 75 2.76 -2.16 -17.39
N ASN A 76 1.84 -1.50 -16.67
CA ASN A 76 1.91 -0.09 -16.28
C ASN A 76 1.52 0.13 -14.81
N PRO A 77 2.20 -0.51 -13.84
CA PRO A 77 1.75 -0.59 -12.45
C PRO A 77 1.88 0.74 -11.68
N SER A 78 2.51 1.75 -12.27
CA SER A 78 2.60 3.10 -11.68
C SER A 78 1.41 3.99 -12.01
N SER A 79 0.56 3.59 -12.97
CA SER A 79 -0.65 4.35 -13.29
C SER A 79 -1.76 4.08 -12.27
N PRO A 80 -2.34 5.11 -11.65
CA PRO A 80 -3.42 4.94 -10.67
C PRO A 80 -4.79 4.68 -11.32
N ILE A 81 -4.88 4.71 -12.65
CA ILE A 81 -6.14 4.64 -13.41
C ILE A 81 -6.12 3.61 -14.55
N ASP A 82 -5.03 2.89 -14.73
CA ASP A 82 -4.91 1.85 -15.77
C ASP A 82 -5.35 0.50 -15.22
N TYR A 83 -6.67 0.26 -15.25
CA TYR A 83 -7.28 -0.97 -14.76
C TYR A 83 -7.46 -1.98 -15.88
N VAL A 84 -7.22 -3.25 -15.56
CA VAL A 84 -7.47 -4.39 -16.45
C VAL A 84 -8.31 -5.45 -15.74
N CYS A 85 -9.02 -6.22 -16.54
CA CYS A 85 -9.72 -7.41 -16.05
C CYS A 85 -8.77 -8.45 -15.50
N ASP A 86 -9.09 -8.99 -14.33
CA ASP A 86 -8.54 -10.25 -13.85
C ASP A 86 -9.58 -11.36 -14.07
N LEU A 87 -10.60 -11.50 -13.24
CA LEU A 87 -11.71 -12.43 -13.46
C LEU A 87 -12.76 -11.92 -14.44
N CYS A 88 -12.89 -10.62 -14.67
CA CYS A 88 -13.83 -10.14 -15.67
C CYS A 88 -13.35 -10.45 -17.10
N ALA A 89 -14.28 -10.61 -18.05
CA ALA A 89 -13.97 -10.83 -19.46
C ALA A 89 -13.57 -9.51 -20.15
N GLU A 90 -14.26 -8.42 -19.82
CA GLU A 90 -14.00 -7.08 -20.34
C GLU A 90 -14.37 -6.00 -19.30
N MET A 91 -13.72 -4.85 -19.38
CA MET A 91 -14.04 -3.71 -18.53
C MET A 91 -15.38 -3.10 -18.96
N PRO A 92 -16.38 -3.01 -18.04
CA PRO A 92 -17.70 -2.53 -18.38
C PRO A 92 -17.73 -1.00 -18.52
N LYS A 93 -18.73 -0.52 -19.25
CA LYS A 93 -19.14 0.90 -19.20
C LYS A 93 -20.29 1.03 -18.21
N PRO A 94 -20.28 2.05 -17.35
CA PRO A 94 -21.39 2.26 -16.44
C PRO A 94 -22.67 2.68 -17.16
N THR A 95 -23.81 2.34 -16.56
CA THR A 95 -25.13 2.80 -16.95
C THR A 95 -25.80 3.54 -15.78
N ASP A 96 -27.04 4.02 -15.93
CA ASP A 96 -27.77 4.72 -14.87
C ASP A 96 -26.95 5.88 -14.27
N ASP A 97 -26.49 6.78 -15.15
CA ASP A 97 -25.67 7.94 -14.80
C ASP A 97 -24.45 7.59 -13.91
N GLY A 98 -23.81 6.45 -14.19
CA GLY A 98 -22.60 6.01 -13.49
C GLY A 98 -22.84 5.17 -12.25
N LYS A 99 -24.10 4.83 -11.94
CA LYS A 99 -24.44 4.08 -10.72
C LYS A 99 -24.57 2.59 -10.91
N THR A 100 -24.67 2.10 -12.14
CA THR A 100 -24.80 0.65 -12.40
C THR A 100 -23.64 0.16 -13.23
N TRP A 101 -22.94 -0.88 -12.73
CA TRP A 101 -21.79 -1.49 -13.36
C TRP A 101 -22.01 -2.98 -13.53
N THR A 102 -22.01 -3.48 -14.78
CA THR A 102 -22.29 -4.88 -15.10
C THR A 102 -21.02 -5.55 -15.63
N PHE A 103 -20.47 -6.48 -14.87
CA PHE A 103 -19.29 -7.26 -15.24
C PHE A 103 -19.71 -8.62 -15.77
N LYS A 104 -19.04 -9.08 -16.85
CA LYS A 104 -19.05 -10.46 -17.28
C LYS A 104 -17.84 -11.19 -16.74
N ILE A 105 -18.05 -12.35 -16.13
CA ILE A 105 -16.98 -13.21 -15.63
C ILE A 105 -16.47 -14.07 -16.77
N ARG A 106 -15.15 -14.32 -16.81
CA ARG A 106 -14.51 -15.20 -17.81
C ARG A 106 -15.09 -16.59 -17.76
N ASP A 107 -15.29 -17.18 -18.93
CA ASP A 107 -15.71 -18.56 -19.02
C ASP A 107 -14.58 -19.53 -18.61
N GLY A 108 -14.95 -20.66 -18.03
CA GLY A 108 -14.04 -21.77 -17.75
C GLY A 108 -13.08 -21.57 -16.58
N VAL A 109 -13.23 -20.50 -15.80
CA VAL A 109 -12.43 -20.30 -14.58
C VAL A 109 -12.76 -21.38 -13.56
N LYS A 110 -11.72 -21.93 -12.93
CA LYS A 110 -11.85 -22.99 -11.92
C LYS A 110 -11.17 -22.61 -10.60
N TRP A 111 -11.75 -23.03 -9.54
CA TRP A 111 -11.09 -23.10 -8.24
C TRP A 111 -9.96 -24.13 -8.25
N HIS A 112 -9.03 -24.03 -7.29
CA HIS A 112 -7.91 -24.97 -7.17
C HIS A 112 -8.37 -26.43 -6.93
N ASP A 113 -9.59 -26.65 -6.45
CA ASP A 113 -10.19 -27.98 -6.31
C ASP A 113 -10.83 -28.51 -7.60
N GLY A 114 -10.76 -27.73 -8.70
CA GLY A 114 -11.28 -28.08 -10.01
C GLY A 114 -12.76 -27.73 -10.24
N SER A 115 -13.50 -27.30 -9.21
CA SER A 115 -14.88 -26.84 -9.36
C SER A 115 -14.95 -25.50 -10.10
N PRO A 116 -16.07 -25.18 -10.80
CA PRO A 116 -16.20 -23.92 -11.53
C PRO A 116 -16.34 -22.73 -10.59
N LEU A 117 -15.67 -21.61 -10.95
CA LEU A 117 -15.92 -20.30 -10.37
C LEU A 117 -17.03 -19.61 -11.16
N THR A 118 -17.97 -19.00 -10.46
CA THR A 118 -19.13 -18.33 -11.06
C THR A 118 -19.31 -16.91 -10.54
N ALA A 119 -20.20 -16.15 -11.18
CA ALA A 119 -20.60 -14.83 -10.74
C ALA A 119 -21.18 -14.82 -9.32
N ALA A 120 -21.77 -15.93 -8.86
CA ALA A 120 -22.28 -16.05 -7.50
C ALA A 120 -21.16 -16.02 -6.43
N ASP A 121 -19.96 -16.52 -6.74
CA ASP A 121 -18.81 -16.42 -5.84
C ASP A 121 -18.33 -14.98 -5.73
N VAL A 122 -18.26 -14.26 -6.85
CA VAL A 122 -17.89 -12.85 -6.89
C VAL A 122 -18.91 -12.00 -6.13
N ALA A 123 -20.20 -12.21 -6.37
CA ALA A 123 -21.26 -11.46 -5.70
C ALA A 123 -21.25 -11.71 -4.18
N LYS A 124 -21.15 -12.97 -3.72
CA LYS A 124 -21.09 -13.29 -2.28
C LYS A 124 -19.86 -12.66 -1.61
N THR A 125 -18.70 -12.72 -2.27
CA THR A 125 -17.48 -12.04 -1.78
C THR A 125 -17.70 -10.56 -1.56
N TRP A 126 -18.23 -9.87 -2.57
CA TRP A 126 -18.46 -8.43 -2.49
C TRP A 126 -19.59 -8.03 -1.54
N GLN A 127 -20.63 -8.86 -1.42
CA GLN A 127 -21.65 -8.66 -0.40
C GLN A 127 -21.05 -8.68 1.02
N GLU A 128 -20.12 -9.60 1.28
CA GLU A 128 -19.46 -9.71 2.57
C GLU A 128 -18.45 -8.59 2.83
N LEU A 129 -17.73 -8.13 1.80
CA LEU A 129 -16.84 -6.97 1.91
C LEU A 129 -17.58 -5.67 2.21
N VAL A 130 -18.78 -5.48 1.61
CA VAL A 130 -19.58 -4.25 1.71
C VAL A 130 -20.53 -4.28 2.92
N HIS A 131 -21.06 -5.45 3.24
CA HIS A 131 -22.04 -5.67 4.32
C HIS A 131 -21.66 -6.93 5.10
N PRO A 132 -20.57 -6.89 5.89
CA PRO A 132 -20.12 -8.07 6.62
C PRO A 132 -21.17 -8.54 7.64
N ASP A 133 -21.30 -9.85 7.77
CA ASP A 133 -22.14 -10.46 8.81
C ASP A 133 -21.60 -10.12 10.21
N LYS A 134 -22.49 -10.16 11.22
CA LYS A 134 -22.10 -9.86 12.59
C LYS A 134 -20.95 -10.74 13.07
N GLY A 135 -19.85 -10.13 13.42
CA GLY A 135 -18.62 -10.80 13.89
C GLY A 135 -17.62 -11.11 12.79
N VAL A 136 -17.93 -10.82 11.53
CA VAL A 136 -17.01 -10.86 10.39
C VAL A 136 -16.37 -9.48 10.24
N LEU A 137 -15.05 -9.42 10.12
CA LEU A 137 -14.30 -8.17 9.95
C LEU A 137 -13.99 -7.95 8.48
N SER A 138 -14.57 -6.90 7.90
CA SER A 138 -14.12 -6.33 6.63
C SER A 138 -13.30 -5.07 6.91
N ALA A 139 -11.99 -5.21 6.90
CA ALA A 139 -11.08 -4.13 7.30
C ALA A 139 -11.13 -2.90 6.36
N ARG A 140 -11.73 -3.07 5.17
CA ARG A 140 -11.84 -2.02 4.14
C ARG A 140 -13.29 -1.63 3.82
N GLU A 141 -14.25 -2.06 4.61
CA GLU A 141 -15.66 -1.71 4.45
C GLU A 141 -15.88 -0.20 4.15
N PRO A 142 -15.20 0.74 4.83
CA PRO A 142 -15.36 2.17 4.55
C PRO A 142 -14.97 2.60 3.14
N TYR A 143 -14.12 1.85 2.45
CA TYR A 143 -13.73 2.15 1.07
C TYR A 143 -14.81 1.78 0.06
N PHE A 144 -15.80 1.00 0.48
CA PHE A 144 -16.89 0.48 -0.34
C PHE A 144 -18.24 1.14 -0.08
N ILE A 145 -18.27 2.24 0.70
CA ILE A 145 -19.52 2.92 1.13
C ILE A 145 -20.43 3.35 -0.01
N MET A 146 -19.87 3.57 -1.21
CA MET A 146 -20.64 3.92 -2.40
C MET A 146 -21.46 2.74 -2.94
N ILE A 147 -21.10 1.49 -2.62
CA ILE A 147 -21.79 0.30 -3.12
C ILE A 147 -23.08 0.10 -2.30
N ASP A 148 -24.19 -0.09 -3.00
CA ASP A 148 -25.49 -0.40 -2.41
C ASP A 148 -25.76 -1.91 -2.43
N THR A 149 -25.77 -2.50 -3.64
CA THR A 149 -25.97 -3.95 -3.79
C THR A 149 -25.00 -4.55 -4.79
N VAL A 150 -24.75 -5.86 -4.61
CA VAL A 150 -23.99 -6.67 -5.57
C VAL A 150 -24.79 -7.95 -5.84
N ASP A 151 -25.19 -8.14 -7.08
CA ASP A 151 -26.07 -9.22 -7.50
C ASP A 151 -25.43 -10.09 -8.58
N ALA A 152 -25.77 -11.38 -8.62
CA ALA A 152 -25.44 -12.31 -9.70
C ALA A 152 -26.73 -12.84 -10.34
N PRO A 153 -27.28 -12.16 -11.37
CA PRO A 153 -28.52 -12.58 -12.02
C PRO A 153 -28.40 -13.88 -12.80
N ASP A 154 -27.19 -14.24 -13.20
CA ASP A 154 -26.86 -15.52 -13.87
C ASP A 154 -25.43 -15.96 -13.49
N ALA A 155 -24.99 -17.12 -13.97
CA ALA A 155 -23.71 -17.72 -13.61
C ALA A 155 -22.48 -16.92 -14.08
N SER A 156 -22.65 -15.99 -15.02
CA SER A 156 -21.56 -15.24 -15.67
C SER A 156 -21.65 -13.73 -15.46
N THR A 157 -22.71 -13.20 -14.83
CA THR A 157 -22.96 -11.76 -14.72
C THR A 157 -22.94 -11.31 -13.26
N VAL A 158 -22.15 -10.27 -12.96
CA VAL A 158 -22.17 -9.57 -11.66
C VAL A 158 -22.60 -8.14 -11.89
N VAL A 159 -23.54 -7.65 -11.10
CA VAL A 159 -24.08 -6.28 -11.18
C VAL A 159 -23.82 -5.56 -9.87
N PHE A 160 -23.06 -4.48 -9.92
CA PHE A 160 -22.89 -3.53 -8.82
C PHE A 160 -23.85 -2.37 -9.01
N LYS A 161 -24.62 -2.05 -7.98
CA LYS A 161 -25.42 -0.82 -7.91
C LYS A 161 -24.82 0.09 -6.86
N LEU A 162 -24.61 1.35 -7.21
CA LEU A 162 -24.03 2.36 -6.34
C LEU A 162 -25.12 3.29 -5.80
N LYS A 163 -24.98 3.71 -4.55
CA LYS A 163 -25.81 4.74 -3.90
C LYS A 163 -25.67 6.10 -4.61
N PHE A 164 -24.45 6.38 -5.10
CA PHE A 164 -24.10 7.58 -5.86
C PHE A 164 -22.95 7.28 -6.84
N ALA A 165 -22.91 8.01 -7.96
CA ALA A 165 -21.83 7.91 -8.91
C ALA A 165 -20.54 8.55 -8.35
N THR A 166 -19.41 7.87 -8.52
CA THR A 166 -18.12 8.35 -8.02
C THR A 166 -16.95 7.78 -8.81
N SER A 167 -15.90 8.56 -8.96
CA SER A 167 -14.62 8.10 -9.53
C SER A 167 -13.85 7.16 -8.61
N ALA A 168 -14.23 7.06 -7.34
CA ALA A 168 -13.60 6.17 -6.36
C ALA A 168 -14.01 4.70 -6.50
N PHE A 169 -15.03 4.36 -7.32
CA PHE A 169 -15.51 2.99 -7.44
C PHE A 169 -14.50 2.01 -8.04
N LEU A 170 -13.91 2.32 -9.21
CA LEU A 170 -12.90 1.44 -9.83
C LEU A 170 -11.64 1.28 -8.97
N PRO A 171 -11.09 2.35 -8.37
CA PRO A 171 -10.03 2.22 -7.37
C PRO A 171 -10.39 1.27 -6.21
N ALA A 172 -11.58 1.43 -5.64
CA ALA A 172 -12.04 0.55 -4.56
C ALA A 172 -12.17 -0.91 -5.03
N LEU A 173 -12.70 -1.13 -6.24
CA LEU A 173 -12.90 -2.45 -6.81
C LEU A 173 -11.57 -3.17 -7.17
N ALA A 174 -10.53 -2.40 -7.51
CA ALA A 174 -9.19 -2.90 -7.83
C ALA A 174 -8.31 -3.10 -6.59
N ASP A 175 -8.88 -3.04 -5.39
CA ASP A 175 -8.13 -3.25 -4.14
C ASP A 175 -7.47 -4.64 -4.16
N PRO A 176 -6.11 -4.72 -4.01
CA PRO A 176 -5.38 -5.98 -4.06
C PRO A 176 -5.69 -6.94 -2.90
N PHE A 177 -6.46 -6.52 -1.92
CA PHE A 177 -6.97 -7.38 -0.82
C PHE A 177 -8.36 -7.95 -1.11
N ALA A 178 -9.06 -7.49 -2.16
CA ALA A 178 -10.41 -7.95 -2.51
C ALA A 178 -10.36 -9.29 -3.26
N TYR A 179 -9.71 -10.30 -2.66
CA TYR A 179 -9.66 -11.65 -3.20
C TYR A 179 -11.06 -12.22 -3.36
N ILE A 180 -11.31 -12.86 -4.49
CA ILE A 180 -12.57 -13.56 -4.66
C ILE A 180 -12.48 -14.89 -3.91
N TYR A 181 -13.42 -15.10 -2.99
CA TYR A 181 -13.54 -16.28 -2.16
C TYR A 181 -14.69 -17.19 -2.65
N LYS A 182 -14.57 -18.47 -2.39
CA LYS A 182 -15.57 -19.45 -2.80
C LYS A 182 -16.81 -19.32 -1.93
N LYS A 183 -17.96 -19.03 -2.57
CA LYS A 183 -19.26 -18.80 -1.91
C LYS A 183 -19.62 -19.90 -0.91
N GLU A 184 -19.50 -21.17 -1.34
CA GLU A 184 -19.83 -22.33 -0.50
C GLU A 184 -18.99 -22.39 0.80
N ILE A 185 -17.75 -21.92 0.75
CA ILE A 185 -16.87 -21.85 1.93
C ILE A 185 -17.32 -20.72 2.84
N LEU A 186 -17.56 -19.51 2.32
CA LEU A 186 -18.00 -18.35 3.09
C LEU A 186 -19.34 -18.63 3.79
N GLU A 187 -20.30 -19.25 3.09
CA GLU A 187 -21.62 -19.60 3.66
C GLU A 187 -21.54 -20.68 4.76
N ARG A 188 -20.54 -21.57 4.69
CA ARG A 188 -20.34 -22.61 5.69
C ARG A 188 -19.60 -22.10 6.92
N ASP A 189 -18.53 -21.32 6.73
CA ASP A 189 -17.66 -20.79 7.78
C ASP A 189 -16.96 -19.51 7.28
N PRO A 190 -17.45 -18.31 7.65
CA PRO A 190 -16.86 -17.04 7.21
C PRO A 190 -15.45 -16.80 7.75
N HIS A 191 -15.02 -17.54 8.78
CA HIS A 191 -13.67 -17.46 9.34
C HIS A 191 -12.67 -18.49 8.75
N TRP A 192 -13.11 -19.31 7.81
CA TRP A 192 -12.31 -20.41 7.26
C TRP A 192 -11.01 -19.91 6.63
N TYR A 193 -11.05 -18.78 5.90
CA TYR A 193 -9.91 -18.19 5.23
C TYR A 193 -8.84 -17.62 6.16
N GLU A 194 -9.14 -17.43 7.44
CA GLU A 194 -8.14 -16.99 8.41
C GLU A 194 -6.97 -17.99 8.55
N LYS A 195 -7.22 -19.27 8.29
CA LYS A 195 -6.26 -20.38 8.50
C LYS A 195 -6.06 -21.26 7.26
N ASN A 196 -6.84 -21.07 6.21
CA ASN A 196 -6.87 -21.94 5.05
C ASN A 196 -6.77 -21.14 3.75
N VAL A 197 -6.38 -21.83 2.68
CA VAL A 197 -6.25 -21.24 1.34
C VAL A 197 -7.08 -22.04 0.35
N MET A 198 -7.98 -21.37 -0.36
CA MET A 198 -8.70 -21.87 -1.53
C MET A 198 -8.92 -20.72 -2.50
N GLY A 199 -8.23 -20.73 -3.61
CA GLY A 199 -8.30 -19.67 -4.61
C GLY A 199 -8.46 -20.18 -6.04
N SER A 200 -8.37 -19.25 -6.98
CA SER A 200 -8.38 -19.49 -8.43
C SER A 200 -7.14 -18.89 -9.12
N GLY A 201 -6.18 -18.44 -8.34
CA GLY A 201 -4.97 -17.75 -8.78
C GLY A 201 -3.96 -18.63 -9.51
N PRO A 202 -2.84 -18.02 -9.95
CA PRO A 202 -1.81 -18.69 -10.75
C PRO A 202 -1.05 -19.81 -10.04
N PHE A 203 -1.10 -19.87 -8.71
CA PHE A 203 -0.43 -20.91 -7.93
C PHE A 203 -1.39 -21.59 -6.96
N ILE A 204 -1.18 -22.88 -6.73
CA ILE A 204 -1.91 -23.70 -5.76
C ILE A 204 -1.08 -23.77 -4.48
N PHE A 205 -1.73 -23.57 -3.34
CA PHE A 205 -1.11 -23.67 -2.01
C PHE A 205 -0.53 -25.07 -1.79
N LYS A 206 0.70 -25.12 -1.29
CA LYS A 206 1.41 -26.37 -0.99
C LYS A 206 1.69 -26.53 0.50
N ASP A 207 2.28 -25.52 1.13
CA ASP A 207 2.70 -25.62 2.54
C ASP A 207 2.88 -24.23 3.18
N LEU A 208 2.64 -24.14 4.49
CA LEU A 208 2.94 -22.99 5.33
C LEU A 208 3.66 -23.47 6.60
N GLN A 209 4.89 -23.04 6.77
CA GLN A 209 5.67 -23.21 7.99
C GLN A 209 5.73 -21.85 8.69
N ILE A 210 4.90 -21.68 9.73
CA ILE A 210 4.78 -20.40 10.45
C ILE A 210 6.16 -19.92 10.93
N GLY A 211 6.47 -18.67 10.66
CA GLY A 211 7.76 -18.07 10.99
C GLY A 211 8.93 -18.49 10.11
N GLN A 212 8.70 -19.30 9.07
CA GLN A 212 9.74 -19.77 8.15
C GLN A 212 9.40 -19.49 6.70
N SER A 213 8.37 -20.12 6.13
CA SER A 213 8.07 -19.97 4.71
C SER A 213 6.64 -20.34 4.34
N ILE A 214 6.21 -19.84 3.18
CA ILE A 214 5.00 -20.27 2.48
C ILE A 214 5.40 -20.69 1.06
N THR A 215 4.79 -21.75 0.55
CA THR A 215 5.11 -22.29 -0.77
C THR A 215 3.86 -22.52 -1.61
N GLY A 216 4.01 -22.27 -2.92
CA GLY A 216 2.99 -22.58 -3.92
C GLY A 216 3.60 -23.25 -5.15
N VAL A 217 2.79 -24.05 -5.83
CA VAL A 217 3.13 -24.70 -7.09
C VAL A 217 2.25 -24.17 -8.21
N ARG A 218 2.73 -24.20 -9.45
CA ARG A 218 1.98 -23.75 -10.63
C ARG A 218 0.58 -24.35 -10.66
N ASN A 219 -0.41 -23.51 -10.94
CA ASN A 219 -1.77 -23.95 -11.28
C ASN A 219 -1.83 -24.33 -12.77
N PRO A 220 -1.94 -25.61 -13.11
CA PRO A 220 -2.00 -26.03 -14.53
C PRO A 220 -3.30 -25.61 -15.22
N ASN A 221 -4.33 -25.26 -14.44
CA ASN A 221 -5.64 -24.85 -14.93
C ASN A 221 -5.86 -23.33 -14.81
N TYR A 222 -4.78 -22.54 -14.69
CA TYR A 222 -4.93 -21.09 -14.61
C TYR A 222 -5.54 -20.53 -15.89
N TYR A 223 -6.52 -19.66 -15.75
CA TYR A 223 -7.36 -19.18 -16.85
C TYR A 223 -6.67 -18.21 -17.82
N MET A 224 -5.53 -17.63 -17.45
CA MET A 224 -4.76 -16.76 -18.36
C MET A 224 -3.78 -17.61 -19.19
N PRO A 225 -3.92 -17.63 -20.54
CA PRO A 225 -3.09 -18.46 -21.39
C PRO A 225 -1.59 -18.17 -21.24
N GLY A 226 -0.78 -19.21 -21.13
CA GLY A 226 0.67 -19.11 -21.01
C GLY A 226 1.20 -18.66 -19.64
N LEU A 227 0.34 -18.39 -18.67
CA LEU A 227 0.70 -18.00 -17.32
C LEU A 227 0.33 -19.10 -16.30
N PRO A 228 1.00 -19.11 -15.14
CA PRO A 228 2.21 -18.37 -14.80
C PRO A 228 3.45 -18.94 -15.52
N TYR A 229 4.51 -18.16 -15.62
CA TYR A 229 5.76 -18.65 -16.21
C TYR A 229 6.53 -19.60 -15.27
N LEU A 230 6.49 -19.34 -13.95
CA LEU A 230 7.20 -20.12 -12.93
C LEU A 230 6.57 -21.49 -12.66
N ASP A 231 7.37 -22.45 -12.19
CA ASP A 231 6.86 -23.74 -11.68
C ASP A 231 6.29 -23.63 -10.25
N GLY A 232 6.71 -22.61 -9.51
CA GLY A 232 6.25 -22.34 -8.17
C GLY A 232 7.06 -21.23 -7.50
N PHE A 233 6.75 -21.01 -6.22
CA PHE A 233 7.45 -20.01 -5.43
C PHE A 233 7.67 -20.45 -3.99
N THR A 234 8.60 -19.74 -3.31
CA THR A 234 8.82 -19.81 -1.86
C THR A 234 8.95 -18.38 -1.32
N GLY A 235 8.02 -17.95 -0.48
CA GLY A 235 8.14 -16.74 0.33
C GLY A 235 8.77 -17.08 1.68
N ILE A 236 9.91 -16.48 2.01
CA ILE A 236 10.65 -16.70 3.26
C ILE A 236 10.34 -15.56 4.23
N PHE A 237 9.87 -15.88 5.44
CA PHE A 237 9.58 -14.90 6.47
C PHE A 237 10.84 -14.55 7.28
N THR A 238 11.10 -13.26 7.45
CA THR A 238 12.05 -12.75 8.44
C THR A 238 11.80 -11.26 8.71
N PRO A 239 11.75 -10.84 9.98
CA PRO A 239 11.64 -9.42 10.32
C PRO A 239 13.01 -8.70 10.33
N LYS A 240 14.10 -9.41 9.99
CA LYS A 240 15.48 -8.94 10.13
C LYS A 240 16.08 -8.54 8.80
N GLN A 241 16.27 -7.25 8.57
CA GLN A 241 16.85 -6.70 7.36
C GLN A 241 18.21 -7.30 6.99
N ALA A 242 19.08 -7.55 7.97
CA ALA A 242 20.38 -8.18 7.70
C ALA A 242 20.26 -9.57 7.08
N VAL A 243 19.25 -10.36 7.50
CA VAL A 243 18.97 -11.69 6.93
C VAL A 243 18.44 -11.58 5.50
N GLU A 244 17.62 -10.57 5.20
CA GLU A 244 17.11 -10.28 3.85
C GLU A 244 18.26 -9.93 2.90
N ILE A 245 19.15 -9.02 3.32
CA ILE A 245 20.34 -8.61 2.55
C ILE A 245 21.23 -9.83 2.28
N ASP A 246 21.49 -10.66 3.30
CA ASP A 246 22.30 -11.87 3.17
C ASP A 246 21.66 -12.91 2.25
N ALA A 247 20.35 -13.06 2.29
CA ALA A 247 19.61 -13.97 1.42
C ALA A 247 19.73 -13.56 -0.06
N ILE A 248 19.58 -12.26 -0.36
CA ILE A 248 19.75 -11.74 -1.73
C ILE A 248 21.23 -11.84 -2.16
N ARG A 249 22.17 -11.47 -1.29
CA ARG A 249 23.61 -11.56 -1.55
C ARG A 249 24.04 -12.98 -1.93
N SER A 250 23.58 -13.97 -1.18
CA SER A 250 23.92 -15.38 -1.35
C SER A 250 23.07 -16.14 -2.39
N ASP A 251 22.18 -15.46 -3.09
CA ASP A 251 21.23 -16.06 -4.04
C ASP A 251 20.24 -17.09 -3.41
N ARG A 252 20.04 -17.03 -2.11
CA ARG A 252 18.98 -17.81 -1.42
C ARG A 252 17.58 -17.25 -1.67
N ALA A 253 17.50 -15.94 -1.92
CA ALA A 253 16.29 -15.26 -2.37
C ALA A 253 16.65 -14.27 -3.48
N ALA A 254 15.69 -14.02 -4.36
CA ALA A 254 15.90 -13.17 -5.52
C ALA A 254 15.65 -11.69 -5.21
N MET A 255 14.72 -11.39 -4.33
CA MET A 255 14.33 -10.02 -3.95
C MET A 255 13.47 -9.99 -2.70
N GLU A 256 13.15 -8.76 -2.27
CA GLU A 256 12.12 -8.40 -1.31
C GLU A 256 11.22 -7.34 -1.95
N PHE A 257 9.89 -7.52 -1.91
CA PHE A 257 8.96 -6.69 -2.68
C PHE A 257 8.65 -5.32 -2.07
N ARG A 258 8.86 -5.09 -0.80
CA ARG A 258 8.59 -3.80 -0.17
C ARG A 258 9.66 -2.78 -0.54
N GLY A 259 10.87 -2.96 -0.06
CA GLY A 259 11.99 -2.08 -0.32
C GLY A 259 13.00 -2.05 0.82
N MET A 260 14.22 -1.69 0.46
CA MET A 260 15.38 -1.61 1.35
C MET A 260 15.89 -0.17 1.47
N PRO A 261 16.57 0.20 2.56
CA PRO A 261 17.16 1.52 2.68
C PRO A 261 18.31 1.74 1.71
N PRO A 262 18.69 3.01 1.43
CA PRO A 262 19.80 3.32 0.52
C PRO A 262 21.10 2.60 0.84
N SER A 263 21.42 2.44 2.13
CA SER A 263 22.65 1.73 2.56
C SER A 263 22.68 0.26 2.14
N ALA A 264 21.54 -0.44 2.21
CA ALA A 264 21.44 -1.84 1.76
C ALA A 264 21.56 -1.96 0.24
N ARG A 265 20.91 -1.05 -0.51
CA ARG A 265 21.09 -0.94 -1.97
C ARG A 265 22.55 -0.76 -2.34
N ASP A 266 23.24 0.23 -1.74
CA ASP A 266 24.62 0.57 -2.07
C ASP A 266 25.56 -0.61 -1.78
N GLN A 267 25.32 -1.32 -0.67
CA GLN A 267 26.06 -2.52 -0.32
C GLN A 267 25.86 -3.64 -1.36
N LEU A 268 24.63 -3.97 -1.70
CA LEU A 268 24.32 -5.03 -2.66
C LEU A 268 24.84 -4.70 -4.07
N VAL A 269 24.71 -3.46 -4.52
CA VAL A 269 25.24 -3.01 -5.82
C VAL A 269 26.76 -3.12 -5.85
N LYS A 270 27.43 -2.68 -4.78
CA LYS A 270 28.90 -2.78 -4.67
C LYS A 270 29.39 -4.22 -4.71
N GLU A 271 28.70 -5.14 -4.06
CA GLU A 271 29.13 -6.53 -3.91
C GLU A 271 28.74 -7.42 -5.10
N LEU A 272 27.60 -7.16 -5.73
CA LEU A 272 27.04 -8.03 -6.77
C LEU A 272 27.20 -7.51 -8.20
N GLY A 273 27.48 -6.21 -8.39
CA GLY A 273 27.68 -5.61 -9.70
C GLY A 273 26.49 -5.86 -10.66
N ASP A 274 26.78 -6.49 -11.80
CA ASP A 274 25.80 -6.83 -12.84
C ASP A 274 24.80 -7.95 -12.47
N LYS A 275 25.03 -8.65 -11.36
CA LYS A 275 24.14 -9.69 -10.84
C LYS A 275 22.95 -9.15 -10.07
N ILE A 276 22.85 -7.83 -9.92
CA ILE A 276 21.76 -7.15 -9.24
C ILE A 276 21.24 -5.99 -10.10
N THR A 277 19.93 -5.81 -10.13
CA THR A 277 19.26 -4.62 -10.66
C THR A 277 18.52 -3.92 -9.55
N VAL A 278 18.31 -2.61 -9.66
CA VAL A 278 17.61 -1.82 -8.66
C VAL A 278 16.50 -1.05 -9.36
N GLN A 279 15.28 -1.19 -8.88
CA GLN A 279 14.19 -0.31 -9.22
C GLN A 279 13.88 0.61 -8.04
N THR A 280 13.62 1.88 -8.32
CA THR A 280 13.29 2.88 -7.29
C THR A 280 12.02 3.63 -7.68
N GLY A 281 11.29 4.08 -6.69
CA GLY A 281 10.07 4.87 -6.90
C GLY A 281 9.54 5.42 -5.57
N ASP A 282 8.59 6.31 -5.68
CA ASP A 282 7.85 6.77 -4.52
C ASP A 282 6.99 5.63 -3.96
N TRP A 283 6.70 5.71 -2.67
CA TRP A 283 5.94 4.68 -1.97
C TRP A 283 4.69 5.28 -1.35
N ASN A 284 3.53 4.77 -1.72
CA ASN A 284 2.25 5.16 -1.12
C ASN A 284 2.08 4.56 0.28
N CYS A 285 3.03 4.88 1.15
CA CYS A 285 3.10 4.44 2.53
C CYS A 285 3.69 5.52 3.43
N VAL A 286 3.12 5.65 4.59
CA VAL A 286 3.61 6.53 5.65
C VAL A 286 3.44 5.88 7.02
N ASN A 287 4.35 6.09 7.95
CA ASN A 287 4.06 5.79 9.35
C ASN A 287 3.27 6.94 9.98
N MET A 288 2.47 6.56 10.95
CA MET A 288 1.77 7.46 11.86
C MET A 288 2.13 7.10 13.28
N ILE A 289 2.32 8.10 14.13
CA ILE A 289 2.37 7.88 15.57
C ILE A 289 0.98 8.18 16.10
N THR A 290 0.32 7.15 16.57
CA THR A 290 -1.10 7.20 16.95
C THR A 290 -1.27 7.05 18.46
N PRO A 291 -1.58 8.15 19.19
CA PRO A 291 -1.97 8.09 20.59
C PRO A 291 -3.35 7.42 20.74
N ASN A 292 -3.53 6.64 21.80
CA ASN A 292 -4.83 6.07 22.15
C ASN A 292 -5.67 7.09 22.93
N HIS A 293 -6.65 7.71 22.28
CA HIS A 293 -7.50 8.76 22.87
C HIS A 293 -8.42 8.23 23.99
N GLY A 294 -8.63 6.91 24.07
CA GLY A 294 -9.35 6.29 25.18
C GLY A 294 -8.54 6.23 26.49
N LYS A 295 -7.28 6.63 26.48
CA LYS A 295 -6.39 6.58 27.63
C LYS A 295 -5.85 7.95 28.05
N LYS A 296 -5.85 8.22 29.37
CA LYS A 296 -5.20 9.41 29.92
C LYS A 296 -3.67 9.26 29.89
N PRO A 297 -2.95 10.36 29.61
CA PRO A 297 -3.44 11.70 29.32
C PRO A 297 -3.64 12.00 27.82
N PHE A 298 -3.69 10.96 26.96
CA PHE A 298 -3.80 11.10 25.50
C PHE A 298 -5.23 11.46 25.02
N ASP A 299 -6.22 11.46 25.91
CA ASP A 299 -7.56 12.04 25.69
C ASP A 299 -7.51 13.58 25.56
N ASP A 300 -6.47 14.22 26.11
CA ASP A 300 -6.27 15.67 26.01
C ASP A 300 -5.54 16.06 24.71
N PRO A 301 -6.16 16.86 23.82
CA PRO A 301 -5.52 17.28 22.56
C PRO A 301 -4.24 18.12 22.79
N ARG A 302 -4.08 18.78 23.93
CA ARG A 302 -2.85 19.53 24.27
C ARG A 302 -1.66 18.60 24.42
N VAL A 303 -1.86 17.42 25.03
CA VAL A 303 -0.81 16.40 25.16
C VAL A 303 -0.41 15.86 23.80
N ARG A 304 -1.39 15.48 22.97
CA ARG A 304 -1.13 14.96 21.62
C ARG A 304 -0.42 16.01 20.74
N ARG A 305 -0.87 17.27 20.79
CA ARG A 305 -0.24 18.37 20.08
C ARG A 305 1.20 18.62 20.57
N ALA A 306 1.46 18.49 21.86
CA ALA A 306 2.82 18.62 22.41
C ALA A 306 3.76 17.53 21.88
N LEU A 307 3.28 16.29 21.80
CA LEU A 307 4.05 15.18 21.21
C LEU A 307 4.38 15.43 19.74
N MET A 308 3.46 16.02 18.97
CA MET A 308 3.67 16.39 17.57
C MET A 308 4.69 17.51 17.42
N LEU A 309 4.57 18.57 18.22
CA LEU A 309 5.46 19.75 18.21
C LEU A 309 6.92 19.42 18.59
N ALA A 310 7.18 18.30 19.25
CA ALA A 310 8.52 17.89 19.63
C ALA A 310 9.40 17.47 18.44
N ILE A 311 8.78 16.99 17.37
CA ILE A 311 9.46 16.29 16.27
C ILE A 311 9.98 17.28 15.22
N ASP A 312 11.28 17.23 14.95
CA ASP A 312 11.93 18.04 13.90
C ASP A 312 11.82 17.35 12.54
N GLN A 313 10.69 17.53 11.87
CA GLN A 313 10.44 16.91 10.56
C GLN A 313 11.47 17.38 9.51
N TRP A 314 11.78 18.67 9.44
CA TRP A 314 12.55 19.24 8.34
C TRP A 314 14.05 18.91 8.39
N HIS A 315 14.64 18.81 9.59
CA HIS A 315 16.06 18.48 9.72
C HIS A 315 16.29 17.02 10.08
N GLY A 316 15.36 16.38 10.81
CA GLY A 316 15.46 14.99 11.22
C GLY A 316 15.17 13.99 10.10
N ALA A 317 14.16 14.24 9.25
CA ALA A 317 13.81 13.33 8.16
C ALA A 317 14.95 13.08 7.16
N PRO A 318 15.74 14.07 6.70
CA PRO A 318 16.88 13.81 5.82
C PRO A 318 18.00 12.97 6.47
N ALA A 319 18.15 13.05 7.79
CA ALA A 319 19.09 12.19 8.51
C ALA A 319 18.58 10.75 8.60
N LEU A 320 17.29 10.58 8.92
CA LEU A 320 16.62 9.29 8.97
C LEU A 320 16.62 8.59 7.60
N ALA A 321 16.41 9.33 6.51
CA ALA A 321 16.41 8.82 5.14
C ALA A 321 17.71 8.14 4.70
N LYS A 322 18.83 8.37 5.40
CA LYS A 322 20.10 7.69 5.11
C LYS A 322 20.13 6.23 5.58
N ILE A 323 19.31 5.90 6.59
CA ILE A 323 19.31 4.60 7.26
C ILE A 323 17.95 3.88 7.24
N ALA A 324 16.90 4.58 6.88
CA ALA A 324 15.54 4.05 6.76
C ALA A 324 14.97 4.37 5.36
N ASN A 325 14.04 3.57 4.91
CA ASN A 325 13.36 3.75 3.62
C ASN A 325 12.21 4.78 3.73
N VAL A 326 12.56 5.98 4.17
CA VAL A 326 11.70 7.16 4.19
C VAL A 326 12.34 8.28 3.39
N ARG A 327 11.55 9.23 2.88
CA ARG A 327 12.08 10.28 2.00
C ARG A 327 11.44 11.64 2.24
N THR A 328 10.13 11.75 2.05
CA THR A 328 9.46 13.03 1.86
C THR A 328 8.66 13.43 3.11
N VAL A 329 8.92 14.61 3.64
CA VAL A 329 8.04 15.22 4.64
C VAL A 329 6.74 15.61 3.95
N GLY A 330 5.62 15.13 4.45
CA GLY A 330 4.30 15.37 3.88
C GLY A 330 3.19 15.32 4.92
N GLY A 331 1.99 15.68 4.51
CA GLY A 331 0.79 15.60 5.33
C GLY A 331 0.08 14.25 5.21
N ILE A 332 -1.25 14.28 5.28
CA ILE A 332 -2.10 13.08 5.24
C ILE A 332 -2.11 12.43 3.86
N VAL A 333 -2.09 13.23 2.80
CA VAL A 333 -2.22 12.75 1.41
C VAL A 333 -0.84 12.52 0.81
N TYR A 334 -0.73 11.46 0.03
CA TYR A 334 0.47 11.13 -0.74
C TYR A 334 1.07 12.38 -1.42
N PRO A 335 2.38 12.68 -1.23
CA PRO A 335 2.97 13.99 -1.60
C PRO A 335 2.84 14.39 -3.07
N ASP A 336 2.79 13.43 -3.99
CA ASP A 336 2.62 13.69 -5.43
C ASP A 336 1.15 13.82 -5.86
N SER A 337 0.21 13.73 -4.90
CA SER A 337 -1.21 13.95 -5.18
C SER A 337 -1.49 15.43 -5.44
N PRO A 338 -2.39 15.77 -6.38
CA PRO A 338 -2.87 17.13 -6.57
C PRO A 338 -3.50 17.76 -5.31
N LEU A 339 -3.95 16.93 -4.36
CA LEU A 339 -4.52 17.35 -3.09
C LEU A 339 -3.49 17.47 -1.95
N ALA A 340 -2.22 17.15 -2.19
CA ALA A 340 -1.18 17.24 -1.16
C ALA A 340 -0.91 18.68 -0.73
N ALA A 341 -0.54 18.84 0.55
CA ALA A 341 -0.09 20.13 1.08
C ALA A 341 1.27 20.52 0.52
N THR A 342 1.44 21.80 0.21
CA THR A 342 2.77 22.37 -0.04
C THR A 342 3.55 22.50 1.26
N LYS A 343 4.86 22.72 1.16
CA LYS A 343 5.71 22.97 2.33
C LYS A 343 5.19 24.15 3.16
N GLU A 344 4.83 25.24 2.50
CA GLU A 344 4.34 26.47 3.12
C GLU A 344 2.97 26.30 3.81
N GLU A 345 2.18 25.34 3.35
CA GLU A 345 0.91 24.94 3.97
C GLU A 345 1.18 24.09 5.20
N LEU A 346 2.09 23.11 5.11
CA LEU A 346 2.50 22.28 6.24
C LEU A 346 3.15 23.11 7.37
N GLU A 347 4.00 24.08 7.04
CA GLU A 347 4.66 24.94 8.04
C GLU A 347 3.70 25.73 8.94
N LYS A 348 2.41 25.76 8.62
CA LYS A 348 1.34 26.35 9.45
C LYS A 348 0.75 25.36 10.46
N ILE A 349 1.00 24.07 10.27
CA ILE A 349 0.47 22.97 11.10
C ILE A 349 1.47 22.62 12.19
N ALA A 350 1.01 22.32 13.40
CA ALA A 350 1.85 21.83 14.50
C ALA A 350 2.67 20.61 14.06
N GLY A 351 3.94 20.54 14.52
CA GLY A 351 4.87 19.47 14.12
C GLY A 351 5.61 19.72 12.80
N TYR A 352 5.23 20.77 12.05
CA TYR A 352 5.92 21.15 10.81
C TYR A 352 6.48 22.59 10.87
N TRP A 353 6.47 23.22 12.04
CA TRP A 353 7.02 24.57 12.17
C TRP A 353 8.51 24.60 11.83
N PRO A 354 8.98 25.61 11.07
CA PRO A 354 10.39 25.68 10.65
C PRO A 354 11.35 25.96 11.82
N ASP A 355 10.88 26.60 12.89
CA ASP A 355 11.66 26.86 14.12
C ASP A 355 11.36 25.79 15.17
N ILE A 356 12.22 24.77 15.23
CA ILE A 356 12.06 23.64 16.14
C ILE A 356 12.18 24.04 17.63
N GLU A 357 12.98 25.04 17.97
CA GLU A 357 13.13 25.46 19.36
C GLU A 357 11.87 26.17 19.86
N LYS A 358 11.25 27.00 19.01
CA LYS A 358 9.94 27.58 19.28
C LYS A 358 8.88 26.49 19.41
N SER A 359 8.90 25.48 18.52
CA SER A 359 7.98 24.35 18.55
C SER A 359 8.09 23.56 19.85
N ARG A 360 9.31 23.22 20.28
CA ARG A 360 9.55 22.50 21.54
C ARG A 360 9.24 23.33 22.78
N ALA A 361 9.45 24.64 22.73
CA ALA A 361 9.03 25.52 23.82
C ALA A 361 7.51 25.50 24.02
N GLU A 362 6.75 25.54 22.91
CA GLU A 362 5.29 25.42 22.94
C GLU A 362 4.85 24.04 23.42
N ALA A 363 5.53 22.96 22.99
CA ALA A 363 5.27 21.60 23.46
C ALA A 363 5.39 21.50 25.00
N ARG A 364 6.48 22.02 25.56
CA ARG A 364 6.66 22.05 27.03
C ARG A 364 5.58 22.87 27.75
N ARG A 365 5.18 24.02 27.16
CA ARG A 365 4.09 24.82 27.69
C ARG A 365 2.77 24.05 27.76
N LEU A 366 2.41 23.37 26.69
CA LEU A 366 1.18 22.55 26.58
C LEU A 366 1.19 21.38 27.59
N LEU A 367 2.31 20.66 27.72
CA LEU A 367 2.45 19.58 28.72
C LEU A 367 2.25 20.10 30.13
N LYS A 368 2.82 21.26 30.46
CA LYS A 368 2.64 21.90 31.78
C LYS A 368 1.18 22.29 32.04
N GLU A 369 0.51 22.90 31.07
CA GLU A 369 -0.91 23.27 31.18
C GLU A 369 -1.85 22.07 31.27
N ALA A 370 -1.46 20.94 30.67
CA ALA A 370 -2.19 19.67 30.77
C ALA A 370 -1.85 18.88 32.05
N GLY A 371 -0.88 19.34 32.88
CA GLY A 371 -0.41 18.57 34.03
C GLY A 371 0.33 17.29 33.68
N ALA A 372 0.93 17.24 32.50
CA ALA A 372 1.60 16.06 31.94
C ALA A 372 3.14 16.24 31.82
N GLU A 373 3.73 17.12 32.63
CA GLU A 373 5.18 17.27 32.69
C GLU A 373 5.84 15.97 33.14
N GLY A 374 6.91 15.56 32.44
CA GLY A 374 7.62 14.32 32.75
C GLY A 374 6.85 13.04 32.37
N LEU A 375 5.87 13.15 31.46
CA LEU A 375 5.07 12.03 30.95
C LEU A 375 5.94 10.82 30.59
N THR A 376 5.51 9.64 31.04
CA THR A 376 6.17 8.36 30.77
C THR A 376 5.15 7.37 30.23
N PHE A 377 5.49 6.66 29.12
CA PHE A 377 4.61 5.66 28.51
C PHE A 377 5.37 4.66 27.64
N GLU A 378 4.68 3.58 27.22
CA GLU A 378 5.18 2.62 26.23
C GLU A 378 4.74 3.00 24.81
N LEU A 379 5.70 3.03 23.87
CA LEU A 379 5.44 3.12 22.44
C LEU A 379 5.38 1.71 21.86
N LEU A 380 4.17 1.22 21.59
CA LEU A 380 3.97 -0.08 20.96
C LEU A 380 4.47 -0.06 19.52
N ASN A 381 5.24 -1.06 19.13
CA ASN A 381 5.79 -1.17 17.80
C ASN A 381 5.83 -2.62 17.30
N ARG A 382 5.82 -2.76 15.99
CA ARG A 382 5.93 -4.04 15.29
C ARG A 382 7.38 -4.49 15.21
N ASN A 383 7.61 -5.82 15.32
CA ASN A 383 8.93 -6.41 15.15
C ASN A 383 9.35 -6.45 13.66
N VAL A 384 9.46 -5.29 13.04
CA VAL A 384 9.94 -5.07 11.67
C VAL A 384 10.96 -3.95 11.71
N ASP A 385 12.16 -4.17 11.16
CA ASP A 385 13.23 -3.17 11.22
C ASP A 385 12.87 -1.94 10.39
N GLN A 386 12.54 -2.11 9.10
CA GLN A 386 12.27 -1.01 8.17
C GLN A 386 10.79 -0.71 7.97
N PRO A 387 10.43 0.58 8.09
CA PRO A 387 11.14 1.66 8.81
C PRO A 387 10.75 1.76 10.29
N TYR A 388 9.92 0.85 10.81
CA TYR A 388 9.21 0.93 12.08
C TYR A 388 10.11 1.21 13.29
N LYS A 389 11.18 0.39 13.47
CA LYS A 389 12.07 0.55 14.62
C LYS A 389 12.90 1.83 14.55
N TYR A 390 13.33 2.22 13.35
CA TYR A 390 14.09 3.45 13.15
C TYR A 390 13.25 4.68 13.46
N ILE A 391 12.00 4.72 12.98
CA ILE A 391 11.06 5.80 13.28
C ILE A 391 10.79 5.87 14.78
N ALA A 392 10.48 4.75 15.43
CA ALA A 392 10.24 4.74 16.88
C ALA A 392 11.44 5.25 17.67
N THR A 393 12.66 4.83 17.32
CA THR A 393 13.89 5.29 17.98
C THR A 393 14.08 6.80 17.82
N TRP A 394 13.85 7.31 16.60
CA TRP A 394 13.95 8.75 16.34
C TRP A 394 12.90 9.55 17.11
N VAL A 395 11.65 9.13 17.09
CA VAL A 395 10.55 9.81 17.79
C VAL A 395 10.77 9.84 19.30
N ILE A 396 11.26 8.75 19.90
CA ILE A 396 11.60 8.69 21.32
C ILE A 396 12.70 9.69 21.67
N ASP A 397 13.73 9.81 20.83
CA ASP A 397 14.79 10.82 21.01
C ASP A 397 14.23 12.25 20.94
N GLU A 398 13.36 12.53 19.95
CA GLU A 398 12.71 13.84 19.80
C GLU A 398 11.85 14.22 21.04
N TRP A 399 11.08 13.27 21.57
CA TRP A 399 10.27 13.47 22.78
C TRP A 399 11.11 13.68 24.02
N SER A 400 12.28 13.07 24.12
CA SER A 400 13.19 13.27 25.25
C SER A 400 13.60 14.74 25.40
N LYS A 401 13.67 15.50 24.30
CA LYS A 401 14.05 16.92 24.25
C LYS A 401 13.00 17.86 24.85
N ILE A 402 11.78 17.36 25.07
CA ILE A 402 10.70 18.07 25.77
C ILE A 402 10.40 17.49 27.17
N GLY A 403 11.24 16.56 27.65
CA GLY A 403 11.10 15.95 28.99
C GLY A 403 10.17 14.72 29.04
N VAL A 404 9.66 14.24 27.90
CA VAL A 404 8.85 13.00 27.81
C VAL A 404 9.77 11.78 27.77
N LYS A 405 9.40 10.71 28.46
CA LYS A 405 10.14 9.45 28.56
C LYS A 405 9.32 8.31 27.97
N ALA A 406 9.54 8.01 26.70
CA ALA A 406 8.91 6.86 26.06
C ALA A 406 9.88 5.69 25.95
N THR A 407 9.37 4.46 26.08
CA THR A 407 10.13 3.23 25.87
C THR A 407 9.47 2.41 24.77
N GLN A 408 10.26 1.81 23.89
CA GLN A 408 9.73 1.01 22.79
C GLN A 408 9.38 -0.41 23.27
N LYS A 409 8.10 -0.80 23.07
CA LYS A 409 7.62 -2.17 23.25
C LYS A 409 7.43 -2.83 21.89
N VAL A 410 8.28 -3.79 21.56
CA VAL A 410 8.27 -4.46 20.25
C VAL A 410 7.58 -5.81 20.35
N LEU A 411 6.55 -6.04 19.53
CA LEU A 411 5.81 -7.29 19.44
C LEU A 411 5.90 -7.93 18.05
N PRO A 412 5.83 -9.28 17.97
CA PRO A 412 5.59 -9.99 16.72
C PRO A 412 4.34 -9.48 16.01
N THR A 413 4.24 -9.71 14.68
CA THR A 413 3.18 -9.14 13.84
C THR A 413 1.77 -9.46 14.34
N GLY A 414 1.45 -10.72 14.64
CA GLY A 414 0.13 -11.11 15.16
C GLY A 414 -0.21 -10.41 16.47
N PRO A 415 0.57 -10.63 17.55
CA PRO A 415 0.38 -9.95 18.85
C PRO A 415 0.37 -8.42 18.78
N PHE A 416 1.09 -7.81 17.82
CA PHE A 416 1.02 -6.36 17.59
C PHE A 416 -0.39 -5.94 17.15
N PHE A 417 -0.96 -6.57 16.12
CA PHE A 417 -2.30 -6.25 15.64
C PHE A 417 -3.38 -6.60 16.66
N ASP A 418 -3.22 -7.68 17.42
CA ASP A 418 -4.12 -8.01 18.54
C ASP A 418 -4.09 -6.90 19.61
N GLY A 419 -2.90 -6.39 19.91
CA GLY A 419 -2.73 -5.25 20.82
C GLY A 419 -3.47 -3.99 20.35
N LEU A 420 -3.42 -3.71 19.04
CA LEU A 420 -4.11 -2.56 18.45
C LEU A 420 -5.63 -2.75 18.50
N ARG A 421 -6.16 -3.86 18.02
CA ARG A 421 -7.61 -4.16 17.99
C ARG A 421 -8.26 -4.21 19.39
N ASN A 422 -7.48 -4.63 20.40
CA ASN A 422 -7.94 -4.67 21.78
C ASN A 422 -7.62 -3.39 22.58
N ASN A 423 -7.16 -2.31 21.93
CA ASN A 423 -6.80 -1.04 22.55
C ASN A 423 -5.77 -1.17 23.68
N ASN A 424 -4.88 -2.18 23.61
CA ASN A 424 -3.89 -2.50 24.63
C ASN A 424 -2.54 -1.81 24.36
N PHE A 425 -2.54 -0.50 24.21
CA PHE A 425 -1.36 0.35 24.01
C PHE A 425 -1.66 1.79 24.50
N ASP A 426 -0.61 2.55 24.77
CA ASP A 426 -0.68 3.98 25.08
C ASP A 426 -0.52 4.83 23.82
N VAL A 427 0.58 4.63 23.12
CA VAL A 427 0.89 5.21 21.81
C VAL A 427 1.45 4.10 20.92
N THR A 428 1.16 4.11 19.64
CA THR A 428 1.66 3.09 18.71
C THR A 428 2.34 3.69 17.48
N VAL A 429 3.29 2.96 16.92
CA VAL A 429 3.79 3.19 15.55
C VAL A 429 2.87 2.47 14.59
N ASP A 430 1.92 3.19 14.07
CA ASP A 430 0.96 2.72 13.06
C ASP A 430 1.45 3.03 11.64
N PHE A 431 0.67 2.71 10.63
CA PHE A 431 0.99 3.00 9.24
C PHE A 431 -0.28 3.27 8.43
N ASN A 432 -0.12 4.05 7.37
CA ASN A 432 -1.11 4.21 6.31
C ASN A 432 -0.45 3.83 4.98
N CYS A 433 -0.76 2.63 4.50
CA CYS A 433 -0.28 2.10 3.23
C CYS A 433 -1.49 1.68 2.42
N GLN A 434 -1.79 2.41 1.36
CA GLN A 434 -2.96 2.11 0.55
C GLN A 434 -2.64 1.17 -0.61
N GLY A 435 -3.63 0.35 -0.97
CA GLY A 435 -3.54 -0.55 -2.11
C GLY A 435 -3.35 0.20 -3.42
N LEU A 436 -3.96 1.38 -3.52
CA LEU A 436 -3.90 2.25 -4.69
C LEU A 436 -3.64 3.70 -4.27
N VAL A 437 -3.06 4.48 -5.18
CA VAL A 437 -2.89 5.93 -4.97
C VAL A 437 -4.24 6.62 -5.20
N ASN A 438 -4.94 6.93 -4.13
CA ASN A 438 -6.20 7.67 -4.17
C ASN A 438 -6.37 8.47 -2.88
N PRO A 439 -6.55 9.81 -2.95
CA PRO A 439 -6.66 10.66 -1.76
C PRO A 439 -7.79 10.28 -0.80
N ALA A 440 -8.92 9.78 -1.31
CA ALA A 440 -10.01 9.33 -0.46
C ALA A 440 -9.64 8.10 0.38
N LEU A 441 -8.79 7.21 -0.16
CA LEU A 441 -8.26 6.06 0.56
C LEU A 441 -7.21 6.48 1.61
N ASP A 442 -6.34 7.45 1.28
CA ASP A 442 -5.34 7.97 2.23
C ASP A 442 -6.00 8.54 3.49
N VAL A 443 -7.12 9.23 3.33
CA VAL A 443 -7.89 9.83 4.42
C VAL A 443 -8.69 8.80 5.20
N GLY A 444 -9.18 7.74 4.56
CA GLY A 444 -10.11 6.77 5.14
C GLY A 444 -9.68 6.22 6.50
N LYS A 445 -8.37 5.91 6.66
CA LYS A 445 -7.83 5.38 7.93
C LYS A 445 -7.86 6.40 9.10
N LEU A 446 -8.06 7.66 8.83
CA LEU A 446 -8.14 8.71 9.84
C LEU A 446 -9.58 9.01 10.28
N LEU A 447 -10.57 8.38 9.65
CA LEU A 447 -11.97 8.50 10.06
C LEU A 447 -12.20 7.86 11.43
N PRO A 448 -13.18 8.34 12.21
CA PRO A 448 -13.49 7.79 13.53
C PRO A 448 -13.64 6.28 13.54
N HIS A 449 -13.37 5.67 14.71
CA HIS A 449 -13.36 4.21 14.87
C HIS A 449 -14.72 3.57 14.52
N SER A 450 -15.84 4.27 14.75
CA SER A 450 -17.17 3.83 14.35
C SER A 450 -17.37 3.75 12.84
N VAL A 451 -16.58 4.47 12.05
CA VAL A 451 -16.59 4.47 10.58
C VAL A 451 -15.50 3.54 10.03
N TYR A 452 -14.31 3.59 10.60
CA TYR A 452 -13.17 2.79 10.18
C TYR A 452 -12.55 2.05 11.37
N SER A 453 -12.85 0.76 11.51
CA SER A 453 -12.45 -0.07 12.66
C SER A 453 -10.93 -0.20 12.84
N GLU A 454 -10.15 0.05 11.78
CA GLU A 454 -8.68 0.07 11.82
C GLU A 454 -8.11 1.46 12.17
N ASN A 455 -8.95 2.42 12.56
CA ASN A 455 -8.51 3.61 13.25
C ASN A 455 -8.20 3.26 14.71
N TYR A 456 -6.94 3.02 14.99
CA TYR A 456 -6.46 2.65 16.33
C TYR A 456 -6.34 3.84 17.28
N GLY A 457 -6.53 5.07 16.82
CA GLY A 457 -6.62 6.26 17.68
C GLY A 457 -7.78 6.20 18.66
N ASN A 458 -8.80 5.37 18.38
CA ASN A 458 -9.93 5.10 19.24
C ASN A 458 -10.68 6.37 19.64
N TYR A 459 -10.92 7.25 18.68
CA TYR A 459 -11.71 8.48 18.83
C TYR A 459 -12.99 8.44 18.03
N GLU A 460 -13.96 9.23 18.46
CA GLU A 460 -15.20 9.51 17.75
C GLU A 460 -15.30 11.02 17.52
N ASP A 461 -15.49 11.44 16.29
CA ASP A 461 -15.52 12.84 15.90
C ASP A 461 -16.40 13.07 14.66
N GLN A 462 -17.62 13.57 14.90
CA GLN A 462 -18.56 13.84 13.82
C GLN A 462 -18.06 14.90 12.83
N LYS A 463 -17.31 15.89 13.31
CA LYS A 463 -16.77 16.94 12.45
C LYS A 463 -15.70 16.41 11.49
N ASP A 464 -14.93 15.41 11.90
CA ASP A 464 -14.00 14.69 11.03
C ASP A 464 -14.79 14.06 9.86
N ILE A 465 -15.86 13.33 10.15
CA ILE A 465 -16.73 12.72 9.14
C ILE A 465 -17.31 13.78 8.19
N ASP A 466 -17.83 14.88 8.72
CA ASP A 466 -18.46 15.95 7.93
C ASP A 466 -17.46 16.61 6.97
N LEU A 467 -16.23 16.85 7.42
CA LEU A 467 -15.16 17.42 6.61
C LEU A 467 -14.69 16.44 5.52
N TYR A 468 -14.60 15.14 5.84
CA TYR A 468 -14.30 14.10 4.87
C TYR A 468 -15.38 14.03 3.79
N GLN A 469 -16.66 14.00 4.16
CA GLN A 469 -17.77 13.98 3.23
C GLN A 469 -17.77 15.23 2.32
N LYS A 470 -17.49 16.41 2.87
CA LYS A 470 -17.35 17.65 2.11
C LYS A 470 -16.28 17.52 1.03
N MET A 471 -15.13 16.95 1.35
CA MET A 471 -14.02 16.73 0.40
C MET A 471 -14.38 15.67 -0.64
N LEU A 472 -15.03 14.57 -0.22
CA LEU A 472 -15.37 13.44 -1.09
C LEU A 472 -16.42 13.81 -2.16
N HIS A 473 -17.39 14.66 -1.81
CA HIS A 473 -18.48 15.08 -2.70
C HIS A 473 -18.14 16.30 -3.57
N GLU A 474 -17.01 16.98 -3.32
CA GLU A 474 -16.63 18.12 -4.13
C GLU A 474 -16.04 17.66 -5.48
N THR A 475 -16.59 18.19 -6.57
CA THR A 475 -16.20 17.83 -7.94
C THR A 475 -15.28 18.85 -8.61
N ASP A 476 -15.24 20.08 -8.11
CA ASP A 476 -14.30 21.09 -8.57
C ASP A 476 -12.93 20.85 -7.94
N PRO A 477 -11.86 20.58 -8.72
CA PRO A 477 -10.56 20.22 -8.17
C PRO A 477 -9.95 21.27 -7.23
N ALA A 478 -10.16 22.56 -7.51
CA ALA A 478 -9.62 23.63 -6.68
C ALA A 478 -10.34 23.71 -5.33
N LYS A 479 -11.67 23.55 -5.33
CA LYS A 479 -12.47 23.51 -4.09
C LYS A 479 -12.22 22.23 -3.31
N GLN A 480 -12.05 21.09 -3.99
CA GLN A 480 -11.69 19.83 -3.35
C GLN A 480 -10.35 19.94 -2.63
N ARG A 481 -9.36 20.59 -3.24
CA ARG A 481 -8.07 20.87 -2.61
C ARG A 481 -8.21 21.75 -1.35
N LEU A 482 -9.07 22.77 -1.39
CA LEU A 482 -9.35 23.60 -0.22
C LEU A 482 -10.05 22.83 0.89
N ALA A 483 -11.03 21.98 0.55
CA ALA A 483 -11.69 21.10 1.50
C ALA A 483 -10.70 20.11 2.15
N MET A 484 -9.74 19.58 1.36
CA MET A 484 -8.67 18.73 1.89
C MET A 484 -7.75 19.49 2.85
N ARG A 485 -7.39 20.76 2.58
CA ARG A 485 -6.60 21.58 3.52
C ARG A 485 -7.35 21.84 4.82
N GLU A 486 -8.65 22.09 4.75
CA GLU A 486 -9.50 22.26 5.94
C GLU A 486 -9.52 20.97 6.78
N TYR A 487 -9.72 19.82 6.14
CA TYR A 487 -9.69 18.51 6.76
C TYR A 487 -8.35 18.24 7.46
N GLU A 488 -7.25 18.38 6.73
CA GLU A 488 -5.89 18.11 7.24
C GLU A 488 -5.52 19.03 8.42
N THR A 489 -5.86 20.32 8.34
CA THR A 489 -5.66 21.27 9.45
C THR A 489 -6.46 20.86 10.68
N TYR A 490 -7.70 20.40 10.49
CA TYR A 490 -8.54 19.95 11.59
C TYR A 490 -7.95 18.72 12.27
N VAL A 491 -7.63 17.69 11.50
CA VAL A 491 -7.16 16.40 12.01
C VAL A 491 -5.76 16.52 12.65
N LEU A 492 -4.83 17.21 11.99
CA LEU A 492 -3.44 17.29 12.46
C LEU A 492 -3.21 18.44 13.46
N ASP A 493 -3.73 19.64 13.20
CA ASP A 493 -3.41 20.81 14.02
C ASP A 493 -4.41 21.06 15.14
N THR A 494 -5.73 21.00 14.84
CA THR A 494 -6.76 21.31 15.83
C THR A 494 -6.93 20.19 16.84
N GLN A 495 -7.07 18.96 16.36
CA GLN A 495 -7.33 17.77 17.18
C GLN A 495 -6.05 17.00 17.52
N ALA A 496 -5.02 17.10 16.69
CA ALA A 496 -3.80 16.32 16.80
C ALA A 496 -4.11 14.81 16.95
N HIS A 497 -4.99 14.29 16.08
CA HIS A 497 -5.44 12.91 16.17
C HIS A 497 -4.30 11.91 15.98
N THR A 498 -3.36 12.22 15.11
CA THR A 498 -2.17 11.42 14.81
C THR A 498 -1.01 12.31 14.42
N ILE A 499 0.20 11.78 14.44
CA ILE A 499 1.42 12.46 14.01
C ILE A 499 1.91 11.77 12.74
N MET A 500 1.86 12.47 11.61
CA MET A 500 2.38 11.94 10.35
C MET A 500 3.91 11.94 10.38
N MET A 501 4.50 10.84 9.91
CA MET A 501 5.94 10.69 9.75
C MET A 501 6.33 10.95 8.29
N PRO A 502 7.64 10.98 7.92
CA PRO A 502 8.03 11.09 6.52
C PRO A 502 7.49 9.94 5.68
N TRP A 503 6.97 10.24 4.49
CA TRP A 503 6.53 9.28 3.49
C TRP A 503 7.70 8.41 3.01
N TRP A 504 7.41 7.16 2.66
CA TRP A 504 8.43 6.18 2.37
C TRP A 504 8.97 6.30 0.94
N GLU A 505 10.20 5.81 0.76
CA GLU A 505 10.81 5.58 -0.54
C GLU A 505 10.94 4.08 -0.80
N ARG A 506 10.59 3.67 -2.00
CA ARG A 506 10.68 2.29 -2.43
C ARG A 506 11.94 2.07 -3.23
N ILE A 507 12.88 1.27 -2.70
CA ILE A 507 14.13 0.89 -3.33
C ILE A 507 14.18 -0.63 -3.31
N VAL A 508 14.05 -1.27 -4.47
CA VAL A 508 13.97 -2.73 -4.59
C VAL A 508 15.17 -3.27 -5.35
N PRO A 509 16.24 -3.67 -4.64
CA PRO A 509 17.30 -4.48 -5.22
C PRO A 509 16.77 -5.89 -5.50
N MET A 510 17.02 -6.39 -6.71
CA MET A 510 16.63 -7.74 -7.11
C MET A 510 17.71 -8.38 -7.98
N ARG A 511 17.82 -9.69 -7.93
CA ARG A 511 18.75 -10.45 -8.79
C ARG A 511 18.43 -10.15 -10.25
N SER A 512 19.45 -9.91 -11.08
CA SER A 512 19.28 -9.44 -12.46
C SER A 512 18.55 -10.42 -13.38
N TYR A 513 18.48 -11.69 -12.99
CA TYR A 513 17.72 -12.73 -13.69
C TYR A 513 16.20 -12.68 -13.41
N VAL A 514 15.71 -11.87 -12.47
CA VAL A 514 14.27 -11.66 -12.26
C VAL A 514 13.74 -10.72 -13.31
N LYS A 515 12.77 -11.17 -14.06
CA LYS A 515 12.15 -10.44 -15.16
C LYS A 515 10.63 -10.40 -15.01
N GLY A 516 9.96 -9.53 -15.80
CA GLY A 516 8.50 -9.46 -15.83
C GLY A 516 7.86 -8.75 -14.64
N TRP A 517 8.65 -8.23 -13.68
CA TRP A 517 8.16 -7.41 -12.57
C TRP A 517 8.57 -5.95 -12.71
N LYS A 518 7.64 -5.04 -12.41
CA LYS A 518 7.88 -3.59 -12.40
C LYS A 518 7.45 -3.00 -11.07
N ILE A 519 8.24 -2.05 -10.57
CA ILE A 519 7.92 -1.32 -9.34
C ILE A 519 6.66 -0.45 -9.54
N SER A 520 5.87 -0.32 -8.47
CA SER A 520 4.72 0.58 -8.39
C SER A 520 4.75 1.37 -7.09
N PRO A 521 4.01 2.47 -6.94
CA PRO A 521 3.90 3.18 -5.67
C PRO A 521 3.31 2.31 -4.55
N SER A 522 2.49 1.31 -4.87
CA SER A 522 1.96 0.36 -3.88
C SER A 522 2.68 -0.99 -3.95
N HIS A 523 3.18 -1.46 -2.82
CA HIS A 523 3.80 -2.78 -2.73
C HIS A 523 2.78 -3.92 -2.63
N TYR A 524 1.50 -3.62 -2.60
CA TYR A 524 0.43 -4.63 -2.61
C TYR A 524 0.04 -5.07 -4.02
N VAL A 525 0.26 -4.22 -5.02
CA VAL A 525 -0.21 -4.43 -6.41
C VAL A 525 0.62 -5.50 -7.09
N ASN A 526 -0.05 -6.34 -7.88
CA ASN A 526 0.57 -7.36 -8.75
C ASN A 526 1.49 -8.34 -7.99
N GLN A 527 1.04 -8.78 -6.82
CA GLN A 527 1.73 -9.78 -5.99
C GLN A 527 1.33 -11.22 -6.31
N ASP A 528 0.56 -11.44 -7.38
CA ASP A 528 0.15 -12.77 -7.86
C ASP A 528 1.28 -13.57 -8.53
N LEU A 529 2.42 -12.93 -8.83
CA LEU A 529 3.62 -13.49 -9.43
C LEU A 529 3.43 -14.07 -10.85
N ALA A 530 2.25 -13.93 -11.47
CA ALA A 530 1.92 -14.59 -12.71
C ALA A 530 2.85 -14.22 -13.88
N THR A 531 3.28 -12.95 -13.95
CA THR A 531 4.12 -12.41 -15.02
C THR A 531 5.62 -12.47 -14.74
N ILE A 532 6.02 -12.92 -13.54
CA ILE A 532 7.44 -13.06 -13.17
C ILE A 532 8.02 -14.30 -13.88
N TRP A 533 9.23 -14.15 -14.41
CA TRP A 533 10.01 -15.25 -14.98
C TRP A 533 11.50 -15.09 -14.66
N LEU A 534 12.26 -16.17 -14.80
CA LEU A 534 13.67 -16.24 -14.43
C LEU A 534 14.54 -16.42 -15.69
N ASP A 535 15.42 -15.47 -15.94
CA ASP A 535 16.42 -15.51 -17.01
C ASP A 535 17.69 -16.21 -16.51
N LYS A 536 17.56 -17.52 -16.26
CA LYS A 536 18.64 -18.41 -15.81
C LYS A 536 18.92 -19.48 -16.84
#